data_e2ea5cd94102442b3f2ab0dd04b6cc7c
#
_entry.id   e2ea5cd94102442b3f2ab0dd04b6cc7c
#
_cell.length_a   1.000
_cell.length_b   1.000
_cell.length_c   1.000
_cell.angle_alpha   90.00
_cell.angle_beta   90.00
_cell.angle_gamma   90.00
#
_symmetry.space_group_name_H-M   'P 1'
#
loop_
_entity.id
_entity.type
_entity.pdbx_description
1 polymer ?
#
loop_
_entity_poly.entity_id
_entity_poly.type
_entity_poly.pdbx_seq_one_letter_code
_entity_poly.pdbx_strand_id
1 'polypeptide(L)'
;KGTTTDTIGRFEFENLPTDNYVLSVSCLGFETKRILIQNLTESAQIDVYLNENVLLLGEVVISASSTINKINQRIVFPTKLQISHSANGMQLLNTMMLPGLNINPMLNTISSSDGGKVILQINGVNTTPEEIQTLQPRQIKRIEYSDYAGIRYGHASKVINYVVVRDDKGGVVGVDLMNSLNILAGGDVFFAKFNKGKSEYALNYTAAFQRINTNNRNRTGSYQFENSSPILREEISAGGDYSYQMHDFSLTYNYQQSDSAFFNAKLKYNLSNQPHNDFNSFLKENGTDKGLIFDGSQQKINVPTIDLYYQYGLPKNQKIYANVVGSYANAASSRNYCEYNDVDTLFSERSELFSDKYSLIAEGIYEKGFAHGNLKFGIKHIQSFTEQTINQGEEFE
;
A
#
# COMPACT_ATOMS: atom_id res chain seq x y z
N LYS A 1 -9.59 -50.21 -5.89
CA LYS A 1 -11.05 -50.00 -5.99
C LYS A 1 -11.48 -48.92 -4.96
N GLY A 2 -12.53 -48.15 -5.27
CA GLY A 2 -13.15 -47.14 -4.36
C GLY A 2 -14.65 -47.37 -4.35
N THR A 3 -15.28 -47.05 -3.19
CA THR A 3 -16.73 -47.05 -2.99
C THR A 3 -17.09 -45.89 -2.05
N THR A 4 -18.35 -45.55 -1.99
CA THR A 4 -18.89 -44.58 -1.01
C THR A 4 -19.85 -45.33 -0.08
N THR A 5 -19.99 -44.82 1.16
CA THR A 5 -20.98 -45.33 2.10
C THR A 5 -22.39 -44.94 1.70
N ASP A 6 -23.36 -45.77 2.04
CA ASP A 6 -24.78 -45.43 1.98
C ASP A 6 -25.20 -44.49 3.12
N THR A 7 -26.50 -44.18 3.21
CA THR A 7 -27.08 -43.25 4.21
C THR A 7 -26.95 -43.74 5.66
N ILE A 8 -26.66 -45.01 5.88
CA ILE A 8 -26.44 -45.61 7.20
C ILE A 8 -25.00 -45.99 7.47
N GLY A 9 -24.08 -45.53 6.60
CA GLY A 9 -22.64 -45.71 6.77
C GLY A 9 -22.11 -47.10 6.32
N ARG A 10 -22.86 -47.90 5.55
CA ARG A 10 -22.41 -49.20 5.04
C ARG A 10 -21.69 -48.99 3.72
N PHE A 11 -20.62 -49.76 3.51
CA PHE A 11 -19.86 -49.83 2.27
C PHE A 11 -19.58 -51.32 1.94
N GLU A 12 -19.42 -51.63 0.68
CA GLU A 12 -19.13 -52.99 0.21
C GLU A 12 -18.15 -52.94 -0.96
N PHE A 13 -17.25 -53.93 -0.95
CA PHE A 13 -16.36 -54.25 -2.07
C PHE A 13 -16.62 -55.71 -2.48
N GLU A 14 -17.09 -55.91 -3.68
CA GLU A 14 -17.32 -57.23 -4.25
C GLU A 14 -16.14 -57.69 -5.12
N ASN A 15 -15.93 -58.98 -5.18
CA ASN A 15 -14.96 -59.66 -6.07
C ASN A 15 -13.53 -59.12 -5.89
N LEU A 16 -13.06 -59.08 -4.64
CA LEU A 16 -11.65 -58.84 -4.33
C LEU A 16 -10.85 -60.14 -4.45
N PRO A 17 -9.73 -60.18 -5.20
CA PRO A 17 -8.82 -61.30 -5.20
C PRO A 17 -8.24 -61.57 -3.81
N THR A 18 -7.81 -62.83 -3.56
CA THR A 18 -7.09 -63.14 -2.32
C THR A 18 -5.74 -62.44 -2.29
N ASP A 19 -5.61 -61.44 -1.42
CA ASP A 19 -4.39 -60.60 -1.30
C ASP A 19 -4.41 -59.81 0.04
N ASN A 20 -3.36 -59.03 0.24
CA ASN A 20 -3.29 -58.05 1.33
C ASN A 20 -3.86 -56.71 0.84
N TYR A 21 -4.70 -56.10 1.66
CA TYR A 21 -5.34 -54.83 1.33
C TYR A 21 -5.08 -53.77 2.39
N VAL A 22 -5.02 -52.53 1.97
CA VAL A 22 -5.11 -51.37 2.85
C VAL A 22 -6.45 -50.70 2.60
N LEU A 23 -7.36 -50.82 3.57
CA LEU A 23 -8.62 -50.08 3.57
C LEU A 23 -8.34 -48.67 4.07
N SER A 24 -8.58 -47.66 3.23
CA SER A 24 -8.50 -46.26 3.61
C SER A 24 -9.90 -45.67 3.66
N VAL A 25 -10.33 -45.21 4.84
CA VAL A 25 -11.63 -44.60 5.07
C VAL A 25 -11.46 -43.15 5.44
N SER A 26 -12.13 -42.26 4.71
CA SER A 26 -12.06 -40.82 4.92
C SER A 26 -13.47 -40.20 4.91
N CYS A 27 -13.71 -39.25 5.78
CA CYS A 27 -14.93 -38.45 5.85
C CYS A 27 -14.56 -37.01 6.16
N LEU A 28 -15.34 -36.07 5.66
CA LEU A 28 -15.14 -34.64 5.94
C LEU A 28 -15.36 -34.39 7.44
N GLY A 29 -14.37 -33.78 8.11
CA GLY A 29 -14.38 -33.52 9.54
C GLY A 29 -13.81 -34.65 10.42
N PHE A 30 -13.29 -35.71 9.82
CA PHE A 30 -12.70 -36.85 10.52
C PHE A 30 -11.28 -37.15 10.04
N GLU A 31 -10.47 -37.77 10.89
CA GLU A 31 -9.15 -38.24 10.51
C GLU A 31 -9.28 -39.46 9.58
N THR A 32 -8.49 -39.45 8.48
CA THR A 32 -8.42 -40.58 7.57
C THR A 32 -7.82 -41.78 8.29
N LYS A 33 -8.58 -42.86 8.40
CA LYS A 33 -8.13 -44.11 9.01
C LYS A 33 -7.68 -45.12 7.95
N ARG A 34 -6.54 -45.75 8.18
CA ARG A 34 -6.00 -46.83 7.34
C ARG A 34 -5.93 -48.10 8.14
N ILE A 35 -6.50 -49.18 7.58
CA ILE A 35 -6.55 -50.49 8.21
C ILE A 35 -5.88 -51.48 7.26
N LEU A 36 -4.90 -52.21 7.76
CA LEU A 36 -4.22 -53.28 7.00
C LEU A 36 -5.02 -54.56 7.18
N ILE A 37 -5.48 -55.14 6.07
CA ILE A 37 -6.18 -56.42 6.00
C ILE A 37 -5.21 -57.39 5.36
N GLN A 38 -4.73 -58.33 6.16
CA GLN A 38 -3.78 -59.35 5.68
C GLN A 38 -4.51 -60.62 5.27
N ASN A 39 -4.13 -61.15 4.12
CA ASN A 39 -4.55 -62.46 3.65
C ASN A 39 -6.10 -62.65 3.58
N LEU A 40 -6.77 -61.75 2.86
CA LEU A 40 -8.22 -61.81 2.71
C LEU A 40 -8.60 -63.00 1.83
N THR A 41 -8.95 -64.13 2.47
CA THR A 41 -9.36 -65.40 1.82
C THR A 41 -10.84 -65.64 1.81
N GLU A 42 -11.57 -64.97 2.70
CA GLU A 42 -13.02 -65.10 2.90
C GLU A 42 -13.67 -63.71 3.07
N SER A 43 -15.00 -63.67 3.00
CA SER A 43 -15.74 -62.43 3.28
C SER A 43 -15.46 -61.93 4.68
N ALA A 44 -15.05 -60.68 4.83
CA ALA A 44 -14.77 -60.04 6.11
C ALA A 44 -15.68 -58.84 6.33
N GLN A 45 -16.20 -58.70 7.53
CA GLN A 45 -16.94 -57.52 7.98
C GLN A 45 -16.03 -56.72 8.90
N ILE A 46 -15.92 -55.42 8.63
CA ILE A 46 -15.03 -54.51 9.37
C ILE A 46 -15.85 -53.29 9.77
N ASP A 47 -15.92 -53.03 11.06
CA ASP A 47 -16.47 -51.78 11.60
C ASP A 47 -15.34 -50.77 11.75
N VAL A 48 -15.54 -49.55 11.17
CA VAL A 48 -14.54 -48.51 11.18
C VAL A 48 -15.09 -47.31 11.94
N TYR A 49 -14.42 -46.99 13.03
CA TYR A 49 -14.71 -45.78 13.81
C TYR A 49 -13.68 -44.71 13.44
N LEU A 50 -14.17 -43.54 13.01
CA LEU A 50 -13.35 -42.38 12.69
C LEU A 50 -13.32 -41.41 13.89
N ASN A 51 -12.16 -40.84 14.15
CA ASN A 51 -12.00 -39.79 15.16
C ASN A 51 -12.30 -38.47 14.54
N GLU A 52 -13.05 -37.62 15.24
CA GLU A 52 -13.27 -36.23 14.82
C GLU A 52 -11.94 -35.47 14.79
N ASN A 53 -11.68 -34.76 13.68
CA ASN A 53 -10.54 -33.88 13.56
C ASN A 53 -10.98 -32.44 13.62
N VAL A 54 -11.02 -31.90 14.82
CA VAL A 54 -11.45 -30.52 15.11
C VAL A 54 -10.52 -29.48 14.44
N LEU A 55 -9.29 -29.88 14.08
CA LEU A 55 -8.31 -28.99 13.39
C LEU A 55 -8.62 -28.82 11.89
N LEU A 56 -9.37 -29.73 11.27
CA LEU A 56 -9.71 -29.65 9.84
C LEU A 56 -10.93 -28.75 9.55
N LEU A 57 -11.70 -28.32 10.54
CA LEU A 57 -12.76 -27.32 10.35
C LEU A 57 -12.23 -25.89 10.10
N GLY A 58 -10.93 -25.65 10.25
CA GLY A 58 -10.26 -24.40 9.92
C GLY A 58 -9.71 -24.31 8.49
N GLU A 59 -9.53 -25.43 7.81
CA GLU A 59 -8.92 -25.47 6.47
C GLU A 59 -9.70 -26.39 5.55
N VAL A 60 -10.85 -25.91 5.08
CA VAL A 60 -11.47 -26.46 3.88
C VAL A 60 -10.56 -26.08 2.71
N VAL A 61 -9.64 -26.96 2.35
CA VAL A 61 -8.97 -26.88 1.05
C VAL A 61 -10.01 -27.22 0.00
N ILE A 62 -10.81 -26.24 -0.38
CA ILE A 62 -11.60 -26.32 -1.60
C ILE A 62 -10.61 -26.15 -2.74
N SER A 63 -10.14 -27.24 -3.30
CA SER A 63 -9.32 -27.25 -4.52
C SER A 63 -10.14 -26.92 -5.78
N ALA A 64 -11.04 -25.92 -5.72
CA ALA A 64 -11.86 -25.55 -6.86
C ALA A 64 -11.96 -24.05 -7.13
N SER A 65 -11.69 -23.15 -6.20
CA SER A 65 -11.48 -21.74 -6.54
C SER A 65 -10.52 -21.07 -5.55
N SER A 66 -9.47 -20.46 -6.08
CA SER A 66 -8.58 -19.58 -5.30
C SER A 66 -9.27 -18.29 -4.85
N THR A 67 -10.57 -18.15 -5.10
CA THR A 67 -11.32 -16.92 -4.89
C THR A 67 -12.69 -17.21 -4.26
N ILE A 68 -12.99 -16.51 -3.16
CA ILE A 68 -14.32 -16.49 -2.54
C ILE A 68 -14.91 -15.10 -2.72
N ASN A 69 -16.04 -15.02 -3.43
CA ASN A 69 -16.78 -13.76 -3.60
C ASN A 69 -17.80 -13.60 -2.47
N LYS A 70 -17.69 -12.51 -1.72
CA LYS A 70 -18.70 -12.03 -0.76
C LYS A 70 -19.38 -10.79 -1.34
N ILE A 71 -20.48 -10.34 -0.74
CA ILE A 71 -21.29 -9.22 -1.25
C ILE A 71 -20.44 -7.94 -1.49
N ASN A 72 -19.49 -7.63 -0.58
CA ASN A 72 -18.69 -6.40 -0.65
C ASN A 72 -17.18 -6.67 -0.71
N GLN A 73 -16.76 -7.91 -0.88
CA GLN A 73 -15.37 -8.29 -0.76
C GLN A 73 -15.08 -9.56 -1.54
N ARG A 74 -13.96 -9.60 -2.21
CA ARG A 74 -13.38 -10.79 -2.81
C ARG A 74 -12.18 -11.25 -1.98
N ILE A 75 -12.18 -12.51 -1.57
CA ILE A 75 -11.06 -13.13 -0.84
C ILE A 75 -10.32 -14.01 -1.83
N VAL A 76 -9.04 -13.73 -2.03
CA VAL A 76 -8.19 -14.46 -2.96
C VAL A 76 -7.06 -15.14 -2.19
N PHE A 77 -6.91 -16.44 -2.40
CA PHE A 77 -5.86 -17.25 -1.80
C PHE A 77 -4.73 -17.48 -2.81
N PRO A 78 -3.49 -17.13 -2.47
CA PRO A 78 -2.36 -17.38 -3.37
C PRO A 78 -2.14 -18.89 -3.54
N THR A 79 -1.93 -19.30 -4.78
CA THR A 79 -1.57 -20.67 -5.10
C THR A 79 -0.09 -20.94 -4.77
N LYS A 80 0.28 -22.21 -4.58
CA LYS A 80 1.69 -22.59 -4.37
C LYS A 80 2.59 -22.09 -5.49
N LEU A 81 2.10 -22.11 -6.72
CA LEU A 81 2.83 -21.63 -7.90
C LEU A 81 3.06 -20.11 -7.83
N GLN A 82 2.04 -19.32 -7.51
CA GLN A 82 2.16 -17.87 -7.33
C GLN A 82 3.15 -17.52 -6.22
N ILE A 83 3.07 -18.25 -5.07
CA ILE A 83 4.00 -18.04 -3.95
C ILE A 83 5.44 -18.34 -4.37
N SER A 84 5.69 -19.44 -5.10
CA SER A 84 7.05 -19.84 -5.49
C SER A 84 7.68 -18.96 -6.57
N HIS A 85 6.86 -18.28 -7.39
CA HIS A 85 7.30 -17.39 -8.46
C HIS A 85 7.27 -15.90 -8.09
N SER A 86 7.00 -15.57 -6.85
CA SER A 86 6.98 -14.21 -6.36
C SER A 86 8.06 -14.00 -5.32
N ALA A 87 8.85 -12.93 -5.44
CA ALA A 87 9.89 -12.58 -4.47
C ALA A 87 9.33 -11.82 -3.26
N ASN A 88 8.21 -11.09 -3.43
CA ASN A 88 7.64 -10.24 -2.40
C ASN A 88 6.11 -10.10 -2.56
N GLY A 89 5.47 -9.37 -1.64
CA GLY A 89 4.02 -9.17 -1.63
C GLY A 89 3.50 -8.40 -2.84
N MET A 90 4.28 -7.48 -3.41
CA MET A 90 3.92 -6.71 -4.59
C MET A 90 3.87 -7.59 -5.85
N GLN A 91 4.90 -8.41 -6.05
CA GLN A 91 4.93 -9.36 -7.16
C GLN A 91 3.83 -10.41 -7.01
N LEU A 92 3.56 -10.89 -5.79
CA LEU A 92 2.46 -11.81 -5.55
C LEU A 92 1.12 -11.21 -5.96
N LEU A 93 0.84 -9.95 -5.57
CA LEU A 93 -0.39 -9.26 -5.95
C LEU A 93 -0.52 -9.14 -7.48
N ASN A 94 0.59 -8.82 -8.16
CA ASN A 94 0.60 -8.72 -9.62
C ASN A 94 0.26 -10.06 -10.29
N THR A 95 0.79 -11.18 -9.78
CA THR A 95 0.48 -12.53 -10.32
C THR A 95 -0.97 -12.96 -10.11
N MET A 96 -1.68 -12.34 -9.17
CA MET A 96 -3.10 -12.63 -8.90
C MET A 96 -4.06 -11.98 -9.89
N MET A 97 -3.61 -11.01 -10.69
CA MET A 97 -4.39 -10.34 -11.74
C MET A 97 -5.78 -9.87 -11.24
N LEU A 98 -5.81 -9.16 -10.12
CA LEU A 98 -7.08 -8.66 -9.57
C LEU A 98 -7.71 -7.63 -10.52
N PRO A 99 -9.02 -7.75 -10.81
CA PRO A 99 -9.67 -6.88 -11.78
C PRO A 99 -9.69 -5.42 -11.32
N GLY A 100 -9.51 -4.51 -12.27
CA GLY A 100 -9.56 -3.08 -12.01
C GLY A 100 -8.37 -2.53 -11.23
N LEU A 101 -7.24 -3.25 -11.17
CA LEU A 101 -5.97 -2.80 -10.62
C LEU A 101 -4.88 -2.81 -11.68
N ASN A 102 -4.09 -1.76 -11.69
CA ASN A 102 -2.84 -1.67 -12.43
C ASN A 102 -1.69 -1.71 -11.42
N ILE A 103 -0.86 -2.74 -11.52
CA ILE A 103 0.24 -2.99 -10.59
C ILE A 103 1.54 -2.95 -11.37
N ASN A 104 2.47 -2.12 -10.93
CA ASN A 104 3.83 -2.10 -11.45
C ASN A 104 4.82 -2.45 -10.33
N PRO A 105 5.29 -3.71 -10.27
CA PRO A 105 6.21 -4.14 -9.23
C PRO A 105 7.58 -3.48 -9.30
N MET A 106 8.02 -3.00 -10.47
CA MET A 106 9.32 -2.31 -10.63
C MET A 106 9.29 -0.90 -10.03
N LEU A 107 8.16 -0.20 -10.18
CA LEU A 107 7.99 1.15 -9.68
C LEU A 107 7.28 1.20 -8.32
N ASN A 108 6.96 0.05 -7.72
CA ASN A 108 6.17 -0.08 -6.50
C ASN A 108 4.84 0.70 -6.52
N THR A 109 4.20 0.76 -7.69
CA THR A 109 2.95 1.50 -7.84
C THR A 109 1.75 0.58 -7.97
N ILE A 110 0.67 0.94 -7.29
CA ILE A 110 -0.64 0.32 -7.40
C ILE A 110 -1.66 1.42 -7.64
N SER A 111 -2.38 1.32 -8.75
CA SER A 111 -3.43 2.27 -9.11
C SER A 111 -4.70 1.54 -9.49
N SER A 112 -5.82 2.22 -9.37
CA SER A 112 -7.10 1.71 -9.84
C SER A 112 -7.34 2.11 -11.28
N SER A 113 -7.94 1.23 -12.09
CA SER A 113 -8.28 1.48 -13.50
C SER A 113 -9.30 2.61 -13.67
N ASP A 114 -10.09 2.91 -12.63
CA ASP A 114 -11.05 4.02 -12.60
C ASP A 114 -10.43 5.36 -12.15
N GLY A 115 -9.11 5.39 -11.93
CA GLY A 115 -8.39 6.56 -11.43
C GLY A 115 -8.62 6.87 -9.95
N GLY A 116 -9.43 6.07 -9.26
CA GLY A 116 -9.73 6.28 -7.84
C GLY A 116 -8.60 5.85 -6.92
N LYS A 117 -8.65 6.33 -5.69
CA LYS A 117 -7.64 6.03 -4.67
C LYS A 117 -7.70 4.56 -4.25
N VAL A 118 -6.54 3.90 -4.21
CA VAL A 118 -6.36 2.55 -3.65
C VAL A 118 -5.82 2.66 -2.23
N ILE A 119 -6.46 1.97 -1.29
CA ILE A 119 -5.98 1.84 0.09
C ILE A 119 -5.37 0.46 0.26
N LEU A 120 -4.14 0.42 0.75
CA LEU A 120 -3.40 -0.79 1.08
C LEU A 120 -3.42 -1.03 2.58
N GLN A 121 -3.57 -2.30 2.96
CA GLN A 121 -3.58 -2.72 4.36
C GLN A 121 -2.80 -4.01 4.57
N ILE A 122 -2.26 -4.15 5.78
CA ILE A 122 -1.73 -5.41 6.31
C ILE A 122 -2.51 -5.69 7.60
N ASN A 123 -3.22 -6.82 7.64
CA ASN A 123 -4.07 -7.22 8.78
C ASN A 123 -5.05 -6.11 9.24
N GLY A 124 -5.61 -5.34 8.27
CA GLY A 124 -6.55 -4.26 8.52
C GLY A 124 -5.94 -2.89 8.88
N VAL A 125 -4.62 -2.78 8.95
CA VAL A 125 -3.88 -1.53 9.19
C VAL A 125 -3.40 -0.94 7.88
N ASN A 126 -3.60 0.37 7.69
CA ASN A 126 -3.13 1.06 6.49
C ASN A 126 -1.61 0.98 6.36
N THR A 127 -1.16 0.71 5.16
CA THR A 127 0.23 0.47 4.82
C THR A 127 0.62 1.18 3.52
N THR A 128 1.89 1.11 3.15
CA THR A 128 2.43 1.68 1.92
C THR A 128 2.86 0.57 0.94
N PRO A 129 3.05 0.88 -0.36
CA PRO A 129 3.59 -0.09 -1.31
C PRO A 129 4.94 -0.67 -0.88
N GLU A 130 5.81 0.15 -0.27
CA GLU A 130 7.13 -0.25 0.22
C GLU A 130 6.99 -1.28 1.36
N GLU A 131 6.04 -1.08 2.27
CA GLU A 131 5.75 -2.07 3.32
C GLU A 131 5.22 -3.39 2.75
N ILE A 132 4.40 -3.35 1.69
CA ILE A 132 3.93 -4.55 0.97
C ILE A 132 5.11 -5.30 0.33
N GLN A 133 6.08 -4.57 -0.21
CA GLN A 133 7.30 -5.16 -0.78
C GLN A 133 8.12 -5.93 0.26
N THR A 134 8.04 -5.58 1.54
CA THR A 134 8.73 -6.33 2.61
C THR A 134 8.09 -7.68 2.95
N LEU A 135 6.87 -7.94 2.47
CA LEU A 135 6.15 -9.17 2.78
C LEU A 135 6.71 -10.36 2.00
N GLN A 136 7.05 -11.42 2.69
CA GLN A 136 7.39 -12.69 2.06
C GLN A 136 6.10 -13.37 1.56
N PRO A 137 6.04 -13.86 0.31
CA PRO A 137 4.85 -14.48 -0.27
C PRO A 137 4.26 -15.62 0.58
N ARG A 138 5.13 -16.42 1.21
CA ARG A 138 4.74 -17.54 2.09
C ARG A 138 3.99 -17.10 3.37
N GLN A 139 4.17 -15.85 3.81
CA GLN A 139 3.47 -15.31 4.98
C GLN A 139 2.07 -14.79 4.62
N ILE A 140 1.78 -14.60 3.33
CA ILE A 140 0.49 -14.07 2.88
C ILE A 140 -0.51 -15.23 2.79
N LYS A 141 -1.42 -15.28 3.76
CA LYS A 141 -2.46 -16.30 3.84
C LYS A 141 -3.54 -16.08 2.76
N ARG A 142 -3.94 -14.83 2.58
CA ARG A 142 -4.94 -14.40 1.59
C ARG A 142 -4.86 -12.90 1.36
N ILE A 143 -5.44 -12.47 0.27
CA ILE A 143 -5.69 -11.06 -0.02
C ILE A 143 -7.20 -10.83 -0.03
N GLU A 144 -7.63 -9.84 0.73
CA GLU A 144 -9.01 -9.38 0.79
C GLU A 144 -9.12 -8.11 -0.06
N TYR A 145 -9.82 -8.22 -1.16
CA TYR A 145 -10.00 -7.14 -2.13
C TYR A 145 -11.44 -6.65 -2.12
N SER A 146 -11.65 -5.37 -1.98
CA SER A 146 -12.96 -4.73 -2.00
C SER A 146 -13.02 -3.62 -3.04
N ASP A 147 -14.05 -3.65 -3.88
CA ASP A 147 -14.38 -2.58 -4.83
C ASP A 147 -15.17 -1.44 -4.17
N TYR A 148 -15.50 -1.59 -2.89
CA TYR A 148 -16.22 -0.61 -2.10
C TYR A 148 -15.53 -0.38 -0.77
N ALA A 149 -14.97 0.80 -0.60
CA ALA A 149 -14.20 1.15 0.58
C ALA A 149 -15.04 1.30 1.87
N GLY A 150 -16.35 1.55 1.73
CA GLY A 150 -17.24 1.79 2.85
C GLY A 150 -16.97 3.11 3.58
N ILE A 151 -17.67 3.33 4.68
CA ILE A 151 -17.63 4.58 5.45
C ILE A 151 -16.22 4.88 6.00
N ARG A 152 -15.47 3.83 6.36
CA ARG A 152 -14.13 3.95 6.95
C ARG A 152 -13.11 4.64 6.03
N TYR A 153 -13.21 4.42 4.74
CA TYR A 153 -12.17 4.84 3.78
C TYR A 153 -12.61 5.98 2.85
N GLY A 154 -13.79 6.54 3.10
CA GLY A 154 -14.31 7.72 2.38
C GLY A 154 -14.41 7.48 0.87
N HIS A 155 -13.74 8.31 0.09
CA HIS A 155 -13.78 8.29 -1.38
C HIS A 155 -12.79 7.30 -2.03
N ALA A 156 -12.22 6.36 -1.28
CA ALA A 156 -11.37 5.34 -1.88
C ALA A 156 -12.20 4.41 -2.76
N SER A 157 -11.72 4.12 -3.96
CA SER A 157 -12.41 3.22 -4.88
C SER A 157 -12.15 1.76 -4.53
N LYS A 158 -10.96 1.45 -4.02
CA LYS A 158 -10.54 0.08 -3.75
C LYS A 158 -9.77 -0.04 -2.44
N VAL A 159 -9.95 -1.17 -1.76
CA VAL A 159 -9.18 -1.54 -0.56
C VAL A 159 -8.58 -2.92 -0.76
N ILE A 160 -7.29 -3.04 -0.53
CA ILE A 160 -6.53 -4.28 -0.61
C ILE A 160 -5.93 -4.56 0.77
N ASN A 161 -6.40 -5.62 1.42
CA ASN A 161 -5.90 -6.04 2.71
C ASN A 161 -5.15 -7.37 2.60
N TYR A 162 -3.87 -7.35 2.91
CA TYR A 162 -3.04 -8.53 3.04
C TYR A 162 -3.24 -9.15 4.41
N VAL A 163 -3.82 -10.33 4.45
CA VAL A 163 -3.89 -11.10 5.70
C VAL A 163 -2.67 -12.00 5.77
N VAL A 164 -1.77 -11.66 6.67
CA VAL A 164 -0.48 -12.34 6.83
C VAL A 164 -0.43 -13.14 8.12
N VAL A 165 0.24 -14.30 8.04
CA VAL A 165 0.62 -15.10 9.21
C VAL A 165 1.96 -14.57 9.72
N ARG A 166 2.06 -14.39 11.02
CA ARG A 166 3.29 -13.92 11.67
C ARG A 166 4.04 -15.12 12.23
N ASP A 167 5.34 -15.13 12.00
CA ASP A 167 6.23 -16.05 12.70
C ASP A 167 6.44 -15.54 14.14
N ASP A 168 6.42 -16.41 15.13
CA ASP A 168 6.60 -16.04 16.54
C ASP A 168 7.99 -15.47 16.84
N LYS A 169 8.99 -15.86 16.07
CA LYS A 169 10.39 -15.40 16.18
C LYS A 169 11.01 -15.34 14.80
N GLY A 170 11.77 -14.30 14.57
CA GLY A 170 12.50 -14.15 13.32
C GLY A 170 12.57 -12.69 12.90
N GLY A 171 13.21 -12.46 11.78
CA GLY A 171 13.31 -11.12 11.20
C GLY A 171 13.67 -11.19 9.73
N VAL A 172 13.52 -10.07 9.07
CA VAL A 172 13.92 -9.86 7.69
C VAL A 172 14.58 -8.49 7.60
N VAL A 173 15.65 -8.42 6.83
CA VAL A 173 16.32 -7.18 6.43
C VAL A 173 16.45 -7.20 4.93
N GLY A 174 16.20 -6.09 4.28
CA GLY A 174 16.33 -5.98 2.83
C GLY A 174 16.67 -4.57 2.38
N VAL A 175 17.21 -4.52 1.18
CA VAL A 175 17.57 -3.30 0.46
C VAL A 175 17.11 -3.46 -0.97
N ASP A 176 16.48 -2.42 -1.50
CA ASP A 176 16.12 -2.29 -2.91
C ASP A 176 16.73 -0.99 -3.42
N LEU A 177 17.57 -1.08 -4.42
CA LEU A 177 18.32 0.05 -4.99
C LEU A 177 17.94 0.22 -6.45
N MET A 178 17.35 1.36 -6.77
CA MET A 178 16.95 1.72 -8.12
C MET A 178 17.61 3.05 -8.51
N ASN A 179 18.75 2.97 -9.20
CA ASN A 179 19.55 4.14 -9.52
C ASN A 179 19.83 4.25 -11.04
N SER A 180 19.78 5.45 -11.54
CA SER A 180 20.09 5.76 -12.93
C SER A 180 21.61 5.79 -13.16
N LEU A 181 22.05 5.29 -14.31
CA LEU A 181 23.49 5.24 -14.66
C LEU A 181 24.01 6.51 -15.33
N ASN A 182 23.13 7.32 -15.91
CA ASN A 182 23.52 8.47 -16.73
C ASN A 182 23.16 9.83 -16.13
N ILE A 183 22.27 9.86 -15.16
CA ILE A 183 21.90 11.05 -14.40
C ILE A 183 21.91 10.70 -12.91
N LEU A 184 22.11 11.69 -12.07
CA LEU A 184 22.00 11.49 -10.64
C LEU A 184 20.52 11.44 -10.26
N ALA A 185 19.91 10.26 -10.33
CA ALA A 185 18.54 10.00 -9.95
C ALA A 185 18.40 8.58 -9.42
N GLY A 186 17.62 8.41 -8.38
CA GLY A 186 17.37 7.11 -7.78
C GLY A 186 16.25 7.11 -6.76
N GLY A 187 15.89 5.87 -6.38
CA GLY A 187 14.96 5.59 -5.31
C GLY A 187 15.41 4.34 -4.57
N ASP A 188 15.87 4.51 -3.33
CA ASP A 188 16.46 3.45 -2.53
C ASP A 188 15.57 3.15 -1.34
N VAL A 189 15.33 1.87 -1.06
CA VAL A 189 14.53 1.40 0.08
C VAL A 189 15.38 0.50 0.96
N PHE A 190 15.41 0.79 2.24
CA PHE A 190 15.92 -0.10 3.28
C PHE A 190 14.78 -0.48 4.21
N PHE A 191 14.69 -1.75 4.56
CA PHE A 191 13.75 -2.20 5.56
C PHE A 191 14.34 -3.25 6.49
N ALA A 192 13.88 -3.23 7.74
CA ALA A 192 14.18 -4.25 8.72
C ALA A 192 12.92 -4.56 9.53
N LYS A 193 12.64 -5.83 9.75
CA LYS A 193 11.52 -6.28 10.56
C LYS A 193 11.99 -7.40 11.50
N PHE A 194 11.53 -7.34 12.74
CA PHE A 194 11.86 -8.31 13.76
C PHE A 194 10.62 -8.68 14.58
N ASN A 195 10.37 -9.98 14.71
CA ASN A 195 9.28 -10.56 15.48
C ASN A 195 9.80 -11.24 16.75
N LYS A 196 9.15 -10.97 17.88
CA LYS A 196 9.40 -11.64 19.16
C LYS A 196 8.06 -11.90 19.87
N GLY A 197 7.60 -13.15 19.80
CA GLY A 197 6.30 -13.54 20.35
C GLY A 197 5.15 -12.71 19.74
N LYS A 198 4.42 -12.01 20.58
CA LYS A 198 3.28 -11.19 20.19
C LYS A 198 3.65 -9.82 19.62
N SER A 199 4.91 -9.46 19.64
CA SER A 199 5.42 -8.15 19.23
C SER A 199 6.16 -8.22 17.90
N GLU A 200 5.95 -7.22 17.05
CA GLU A 200 6.69 -6.98 15.81
C GLU A 200 7.18 -5.54 15.80
N TYR A 201 8.43 -5.38 15.41
CA TYR A 201 9.08 -4.11 15.21
C TYR A 201 9.50 -4.02 13.75
N ALA A 202 9.19 -2.92 13.09
CA ALA A 202 9.61 -2.69 11.71
C ALA A 202 10.17 -1.27 11.55
N LEU A 203 11.27 -1.18 10.78
CA LEU A 203 11.86 0.05 10.31
C LEU A 203 11.82 0.04 8.79
N ASN A 204 11.29 1.10 8.20
CA ASN A 204 11.39 1.36 6.77
C ASN A 204 12.03 2.73 6.56
N TYR A 205 12.91 2.80 5.59
CA TYR A 205 13.53 4.03 5.12
C TYR A 205 13.52 4.05 3.60
N THR A 206 12.98 5.11 3.04
CA THR A 206 13.00 5.35 1.59
C THR A 206 13.70 6.67 1.32
N ALA A 207 14.64 6.64 0.38
CA ALA A 207 15.27 7.84 -0.16
C ALA A 207 14.94 7.93 -1.65
N ALA A 208 14.53 9.10 -2.12
CA ALA A 208 14.40 9.41 -3.53
C ALA A 208 15.16 10.69 -3.82
N PHE A 209 15.92 10.72 -4.91
CA PHE A 209 16.72 11.88 -5.28
C PHE A 209 16.82 12.01 -6.78
N GLN A 210 16.93 13.26 -7.23
CA GLN A 210 17.15 13.58 -8.63
C GLN A 210 17.93 14.88 -8.75
N ARG A 211 18.89 14.91 -9.67
CA ARG A 211 19.59 16.12 -10.07
C ARG A 211 19.74 16.16 -11.59
N ILE A 212 19.28 17.24 -12.20
CA ILE A 212 19.33 17.48 -13.63
C ILE A 212 19.84 18.91 -13.83
N ASN A 213 20.83 19.07 -14.71
CA ASN A 213 21.43 20.38 -15.01
C ASN A 213 20.88 20.98 -16.32
N THR A 214 19.86 20.35 -16.92
CA THR A 214 19.24 20.77 -18.18
C THR A 214 17.73 20.79 -18.03
N ASN A 215 17.23 21.55 -17.04
CA ASN A 215 15.80 21.74 -16.84
C ASN A 215 15.27 22.72 -17.89
N ASN A 216 14.59 22.21 -18.90
CA ASN A 216 14.17 22.98 -20.06
C ASN A 216 12.66 23.25 -20.04
N ARG A 217 12.28 24.51 -20.31
CA ARG A 217 10.89 24.94 -20.43
C ARG A 217 10.76 26.00 -21.50
N ASN A 218 9.97 25.72 -22.54
CA ASN A 218 9.57 26.72 -23.53
C ASN A 218 8.13 27.15 -23.26
N ARG A 219 7.85 28.45 -23.34
CA ARG A 219 6.52 29.02 -23.21
C ARG A 219 6.25 29.96 -24.36
N THR A 220 5.01 29.98 -24.83
CA THR A 220 4.52 30.98 -25.79
C THR A 220 3.16 31.46 -25.30
N GLY A 221 2.99 32.75 -25.19
CA GLY A 221 1.76 33.41 -24.77
C GLY A 221 1.41 34.56 -25.68
N SER A 222 0.14 34.75 -25.99
CA SER A 222 -0.39 35.92 -26.68
C SER A 222 -1.23 36.73 -25.72
N TYR A 223 -0.90 38.00 -25.58
CA TYR A 223 -1.55 38.94 -24.66
C TYR A 223 -2.24 40.04 -25.45
N GLN A 224 -3.52 40.21 -25.23
CA GLN A 224 -4.32 41.26 -25.85
C GLN A 224 -4.79 42.23 -24.78
N PHE A 225 -4.32 43.46 -24.84
CA PHE A 225 -4.81 44.55 -24.00
C PHE A 225 -5.83 45.42 -24.77
N GLU A 226 -6.71 46.05 -24.03
CA GLU A 226 -7.71 46.91 -24.63
C GLU A 226 -7.03 48.06 -25.41
N ASN A 227 -7.43 48.28 -26.65
CA ASN A 227 -6.88 49.26 -27.59
C ASN A 227 -5.37 49.13 -27.95
N SER A 228 -4.80 47.93 -27.80
CA SER A 228 -3.41 47.65 -28.24
C SER A 228 -3.34 46.49 -29.24
N SER A 229 -2.24 46.43 -29.99
CA SER A 229 -1.92 45.23 -30.78
C SER A 229 -1.59 44.07 -29.89
N PRO A 230 -1.90 42.80 -30.27
CA PRO A 230 -1.48 41.63 -29.50
C PRO A 230 0.02 41.58 -29.31
N ILE A 231 0.46 41.21 -28.13
CA ILE A 231 1.87 40.98 -27.82
C ILE A 231 2.08 39.46 -27.79
N LEU A 232 2.90 38.96 -28.71
CA LEU A 232 3.37 37.57 -28.68
C LEU A 232 4.64 37.51 -27.85
N ARG A 233 4.57 36.83 -26.71
CA ARG A 233 5.70 36.61 -25.79
C ARG A 233 6.18 35.16 -25.90
N GLU A 234 7.45 34.98 -26.14
CA GLU A 234 8.10 33.68 -26.29
C GLU A 234 9.26 33.58 -25.30
N GLU A 235 9.23 32.55 -24.47
CA GLU A 235 10.30 32.17 -23.57
C GLU A 235 10.96 30.91 -24.11
N ILE A 236 12.19 31.03 -24.60
CA ILE A 236 12.97 29.94 -25.20
C ILE A 236 13.99 29.48 -24.17
N SER A 237 13.95 28.22 -23.79
CA SER A 237 14.80 27.67 -22.74
C SER A 237 16.28 27.89 -23.02
N ALA A 238 17.01 28.37 -22.02
CA ALA A 238 18.45 28.43 -21.94
C ALA A 238 19.03 27.43 -20.91
N GLY A 239 18.18 26.48 -20.44
CA GLY A 239 18.53 25.50 -19.44
C GLY A 239 18.16 25.95 -18.02
N GLY A 240 18.52 25.16 -17.05
CA GLY A 240 18.29 25.42 -15.63
C GLY A 240 18.64 24.19 -14.81
N ASP A 241 18.72 24.38 -13.50
CA ASP A 241 19.00 23.31 -12.55
C ASP A 241 17.72 22.78 -11.91
N TYR A 242 17.64 21.48 -11.76
CA TYR A 242 16.63 20.81 -10.97
C TYR A 242 17.30 19.88 -9.98
N SER A 243 16.94 19.99 -8.72
CA SER A 243 17.35 19.03 -7.71
C SER A 243 16.24 18.77 -6.70
N TYR A 244 16.10 17.51 -6.33
CA TYR A 244 15.08 17.02 -5.41
C TYR A 244 15.64 15.90 -4.55
N GLN A 245 15.28 15.92 -3.26
CA GLN A 245 15.60 14.89 -2.29
C GLN A 245 14.39 14.64 -1.40
N MET A 246 14.07 13.38 -1.19
CA MET A 246 13.03 12.95 -0.26
C MET A 246 13.55 11.83 0.62
N HIS A 247 13.24 11.90 1.91
CA HIS A 247 13.56 10.89 2.89
C HIS A 247 12.31 10.56 3.69
N ASP A 248 11.88 9.31 3.66
CA ASP A 248 10.77 8.79 4.44
C ASP A 248 11.26 7.78 5.46
N PHE A 249 11.05 8.06 6.73
CA PHE A 249 11.31 7.15 7.83
C PHE A 249 9.99 6.65 8.41
N SER A 250 9.91 5.37 8.71
CA SER A 250 8.77 4.77 9.39
C SER A 250 9.23 3.73 10.42
N LEU A 251 8.88 3.97 11.68
CA LEU A 251 9.01 3.00 12.77
C LEU A 251 7.63 2.46 13.10
N THR A 252 7.46 1.15 13.05
CA THR A 252 6.19 0.49 13.33
C THR A 252 6.35 -0.50 14.46
N TYR A 253 5.45 -0.44 15.42
CA TYR A 253 5.28 -1.44 16.47
C TYR A 253 3.90 -2.07 16.34
N ASN A 254 3.85 -3.38 16.22
CA ASN A 254 2.63 -4.18 16.22
C ASN A 254 2.61 -5.10 17.44
N TYR A 255 1.49 -5.13 18.14
CA TYR A 255 1.24 -6.07 19.21
C TYR A 255 -0.06 -6.82 18.95
N GLN A 256 0.03 -8.13 18.78
CA GLN A 256 -1.12 -9.01 18.55
C GLN A 256 -1.30 -9.94 19.74
N GLN A 257 -2.21 -9.60 20.64
CA GLN A 257 -2.48 -10.43 21.82
C GLN A 257 -3.21 -11.72 21.44
N SER A 258 -4.15 -11.63 20.49
CA SER A 258 -4.99 -12.71 19.96
C SER A 258 -5.49 -12.32 18.57
N ASP A 259 -6.25 -13.21 17.90
CA ASP A 259 -6.93 -12.86 16.64
C ASP A 259 -7.97 -11.74 16.79
N SER A 260 -8.39 -11.46 18.02
CA SER A 260 -9.38 -10.44 18.33
C SER A 260 -8.79 -9.14 18.91
N ALA A 261 -7.54 -9.14 19.39
CA ALA A 261 -6.93 -7.98 20.02
C ALA A 261 -5.60 -7.62 19.34
N PHE A 262 -5.59 -6.45 18.71
CA PHE A 262 -4.45 -5.95 17.93
C PHE A 262 -4.22 -4.47 18.22
N PHE A 263 -2.96 -4.10 18.40
CA PHE A 263 -2.49 -2.72 18.55
C PHE A 263 -1.39 -2.44 17.53
N ASN A 264 -1.45 -1.28 16.88
CA ASN A 264 -0.38 -0.77 16.01
C ASN A 264 -0.05 0.67 16.43
N ALA A 265 1.23 0.96 16.52
CA ALA A 265 1.76 2.31 16.65
C ALA A 265 2.79 2.54 15.55
N LYS A 266 2.63 3.62 14.78
CA LYS A 266 3.52 3.99 13.69
C LYS A 266 3.96 5.43 13.85
N LEU A 267 5.28 5.64 13.87
CA LEU A 267 5.90 6.96 13.78
C LEU A 267 6.45 7.11 12.37
N LYS A 268 6.09 8.19 11.69
CA LYS A 268 6.60 8.52 10.36
C LYS A 268 7.26 9.89 10.38
N TYR A 269 8.27 10.05 9.56
CA TYR A 269 8.90 11.34 9.31
C TYR A 269 9.22 11.46 7.84
N ASN A 270 8.52 12.37 7.16
CA ASN A 270 8.78 12.71 5.78
C ASN A 270 9.58 14.02 5.74
N LEU A 271 10.68 14.01 5.01
CA LEU A 271 11.52 15.15 4.68
C LEU A 271 11.61 15.25 3.16
N SER A 272 11.17 16.37 2.61
CA SER A 272 11.32 16.68 1.18
C SER A 272 12.06 18.01 1.04
N ASN A 273 13.06 18.04 0.17
CA ASN A 273 13.86 19.23 -0.14
C ASN A 273 14.09 19.33 -1.63
N GLN A 274 13.67 20.44 -2.21
CA GLN A 274 13.87 20.81 -3.60
C GLN A 274 14.62 22.15 -3.65
N PRO A 275 15.96 22.13 -3.53
CA PRO A 275 16.74 23.38 -3.49
C PRO A 275 16.82 24.11 -4.83
N HIS A 276 16.57 23.41 -5.93
CA HIS A 276 16.61 23.99 -7.26
C HIS A 276 15.45 23.46 -8.11
N ASN A 277 14.68 24.37 -8.68
CA ASN A 277 13.78 24.16 -9.79
C ASN A 277 13.83 25.42 -10.64
N ASP A 278 14.92 25.57 -11.36
CA ASP A 278 15.35 26.78 -11.99
C ASP A 278 15.15 26.68 -13.51
N PHE A 279 14.68 27.75 -14.10
CA PHE A 279 14.51 27.89 -15.55
C PHE A 279 15.16 29.20 -16.00
N ASN A 280 16.12 29.12 -16.88
CA ASN A 280 16.64 30.25 -17.61
C ASN A 280 16.05 30.26 -19.02
N SER A 281 15.63 31.40 -19.50
CA SER A 281 15.02 31.53 -20.82
C SER A 281 15.42 32.84 -21.50
N PHE A 282 15.58 32.77 -22.82
CA PHE A 282 15.65 33.96 -23.68
C PHE A 282 14.22 34.47 -23.87
N LEU A 283 13.99 35.76 -23.63
CA LEU A 283 12.71 36.41 -23.83
C LEU A 283 12.65 37.11 -25.18
N LYS A 284 11.61 36.78 -25.97
CA LYS A 284 11.25 37.52 -27.19
C LYS A 284 9.85 38.07 -27.11
N GLU A 285 9.66 39.28 -27.63
CA GLU A 285 8.34 39.89 -27.81
C GLU A 285 8.17 40.28 -29.28
N ASN A 286 7.11 39.74 -29.90
CA ASN A 286 6.84 39.91 -31.33
C ASN A 286 8.07 39.64 -32.22
N GLY A 287 8.85 38.57 -31.86
CA GLY A 287 10.07 38.20 -32.55
C GLY A 287 11.33 39.04 -32.24
N THR A 288 11.21 40.03 -31.39
CA THR A 288 12.33 40.90 -30.96
C THR A 288 12.91 40.41 -29.65
N ASP A 289 14.23 40.25 -29.54
CA ASP A 289 14.90 39.87 -28.28
C ASP A 289 14.72 41.01 -27.24
N LYS A 290 14.31 40.62 -26.05
CA LYS A 290 14.04 41.50 -24.91
C LYS A 290 14.98 41.31 -23.74
N GLY A 291 15.67 40.16 -23.70
CA GLY A 291 16.60 39.83 -22.63
C GLY A 291 16.46 38.39 -22.13
N LEU A 292 16.72 38.21 -20.88
CA LEU A 292 16.75 36.92 -20.21
C LEU A 292 15.74 36.89 -19.07
N ILE A 293 15.26 35.68 -18.77
CA ILE A 293 14.42 35.39 -17.63
C ILE A 293 15.12 34.38 -16.76
N PHE A 294 15.13 34.63 -15.46
CA PHE A 294 15.37 33.64 -14.43
C PHE A 294 14.07 33.38 -13.66
N ASP A 295 13.60 32.16 -13.60
CA ASP A 295 12.43 31.72 -12.79
C ASP A 295 12.87 30.51 -11.95
N GLY A 296 13.29 30.77 -10.72
CA GLY A 296 13.78 29.77 -9.79
C GLY A 296 12.85 29.58 -8.62
N SER A 297 12.66 28.33 -8.20
CA SER A 297 11.90 28.01 -6.99
C SER A 297 12.57 26.97 -6.12
N GLN A 298 12.36 27.11 -4.83
CA GLN A 298 12.86 26.20 -3.80
C GLN A 298 11.70 25.77 -2.90
N GLN A 299 11.74 24.54 -2.40
CA GLN A 299 10.74 24.04 -1.47
C GLN A 299 11.37 23.10 -0.45
N LYS A 300 10.95 23.23 0.81
CA LYS A 300 11.31 22.30 1.89
C LYS A 300 10.06 21.95 2.69
N ILE A 301 9.85 20.65 2.93
CA ILE A 301 8.69 20.16 3.67
C ILE A 301 9.17 19.12 4.69
N ASN A 302 8.68 19.23 5.93
CA ASN A 302 8.92 18.31 7.02
C ASN A 302 7.58 17.88 7.61
N VAL A 303 7.33 16.56 7.73
CA VAL A 303 6.04 16.05 8.23
C VAL A 303 6.25 14.88 9.20
N PRO A 304 6.50 15.15 10.49
CA PRO A 304 6.34 14.12 11.52
C PRO A 304 4.88 13.72 11.67
N THR A 305 4.64 12.42 11.83
CA THR A 305 3.30 11.85 11.99
C THR A 305 3.33 10.71 12.99
N ILE A 306 2.34 10.66 13.87
CA ILE A 306 2.03 9.53 14.73
C ILE A 306 0.69 8.93 14.31
N ASP A 307 0.64 7.60 14.17
CA ASP A 307 -0.56 6.86 13.79
C ASP A 307 -0.74 5.69 14.78
N LEU A 308 -1.84 5.71 15.51
CA LEU A 308 -2.17 4.72 16.53
C LEU A 308 -3.47 4.02 16.13
N TYR A 309 -3.43 2.70 16.07
CA TYR A 309 -4.59 1.88 15.75
C TYR A 309 -4.78 0.80 16.80
N TYR A 310 -6.02 0.62 17.24
CA TYR A 310 -6.42 -0.43 18.16
C TYR A 310 -7.66 -1.15 17.66
N GLN A 311 -7.64 -2.47 17.74
CA GLN A 311 -8.78 -3.33 17.44
C GLN A 311 -9.00 -4.28 18.59
N TYR A 312 -10.24 -4.44 18.99
CA TYR A 312 -10.63 -5.39 20.02
C TYR A 312 -11.94 -6.11 19.67
N GLY A 313 -11.89 -7.44 19.73
CA GLY A 313 -13.06 -8.31 19.53
C GLY A 313 -13.79 -8.55 20.85
N LEU A 314 -15.07 -8.26 20.86
CA LEU A 314 -15.98 -8.54 21.97
C LEU A 314 -16.77 -9.84 21.71
N PRO A 315 -17.36 -10.46 22.75
CA PRO A 315 -18.24 -11.61 22.58
C PRO A 315 -19.39 -11.35 21.59
N LYS A 316 -19.98 -12.43 21.04
CA LYS A 316 -21.16 -12.37 20.15
C LYS A 316 -20.90 -11.64 18.83
N ASN A 317 -19.76 -11.89 18.16
CA ASN A 317 -19.38 -11.30 16.86
C ASN A 317 -19.39 -9.76 16.85
N GLN A 318 -18.86 -9.14 17.88
CA GLN A 318 -18.71 -7.69 17.98
C GLN A 318 -17.24 -7.31 17.88
N LYS A 319 -16.95 -6.14 17.29
CA LYS A 319 -15.60 -5.58 17.22
C LYS A 319 -15.64 -4.07 17.44
N ILE A 320 -14.61 -3.57 18.08
CA ILE A 320 -14.34 -2.15 18.24
C ILE A 320 -13.03 -1.84 17.55
N TYR A 321 -13.02 -0.73 16.83
CA TYR A 321 -11.82 -0.16 16.21
C TYR A 321 -11.66 1.27 16.68
N ALA A 322 -10.46 1.65 17.02
CA ALA A 322 -10.08 3.02 17.30
C ALA A 322 -8.85 3.38 16.49
N ASN A 323 -8.84 4.57 15.90
CA ASN A 323 -7.70 5.09 15.16
C ASN A 323 -7.48 6.56 15.51
N VAL A 324 -6.22 6.94 15.78
CA VAL A 324 -5.83 8.32 16.06
C VAL A 324 -4.58 8.63 15.25
N VAL A 325 -4.67 9.66 14.40
CA VAL A 325 -3.53 10.13 13.61
C VAL A 325 -3.29 11.59 13.92
N GLY A 326 -2.08 11.92 14.36
CA GLY A 326 -1.61 13.27 14.57
C GLY A 326 -0.46 13.58 13.62
N SER A 327 -0.47 14.74 12.96
CA SER A 327 0.64 15.19 12.11
C SER A 327 0.88 16.68 12.26
N TYR A 328 2.15 17.06 12.12
CA TYR A 328 2.58 18.42 11.98
C TYR A 328 3.31 18.54 10.64
N ALA A 329 2.91 19.47 9.80
CA ALA A 329 3.57 19.74 8.54
C ALA A 329 4.13 21.18 8.58
N ASN A 330 5.45 21.28 8.44
CA ASN A 330 6.15 22.54 8.25
C ASN A 330 6.64 22.62 6.82
N ALA A 331 6.24 23.63 6.09
CA ALA A 331 6.60 23.85 4.70
C ALA A 331 7.13 25.28 4.51
N ALA A 332 8.22 25.36 3.77
CA ALA A 332 8.77 26.63 3.31
C ALA A 332 8.97 26.53 1.79
N SER A 333 8.52 27.53 1.06
CA SER A 333 8.81 27.69 -0.37
C SER A 333 9.18 29.13 -0.70
N SER A 334 10.08 29.27 -1.66
CA SER A 334 10.42 30.57 -2.21
C SER A 334 10.45 30.49 -3.73
N ARG A 335 10.08 31.58 -4.37
CA ARG A 335 10.22 31.77 -5.80
C ARG A 335 10.90 33.10 -6.05
N ASN A 336 11.87 33.08 -6.95
CA ASN A 336 12.54 34.28 -7.44
C ASN A 336 12.34 34.34 -8.96
N TYR A 337 11.74 35.40 -9.43
CA TYR A 337 11.49 35.65 -10.85
C TYR A 337 12.13 36.98 -11.24
N CYS A 338 13.02 36.93 -12.21
CA CYS A 338 13.74 38.12 -12.71
C CYS A 338 13.70 38.19 -14.22
N GLU A 339 13.46 39.39 -14.75
CA GLU A 339 13.67 39.73 -16.15
C GLU A 339 14.78 40.79 -16.24
N TYR A 340 15.75 40.56 -17.09
CA TYR A 340 16.89 41.46 -17.26
C TYR A 340 17.34 41.52 -18.71
N ASN A 341 17.88 42.62 -19.11
CA ASN A 341 18.57 42.82 -20.36
C ASN A 341 20.08 42.96 -20.10
N ASP A 342 20.86 43.25 -21.12
CA ASP A 342 22.33 43.39 -21.01
C ASP A 342 22.81 44.49 -20.07
N VAL A 343 21.94 45.40 -19.64
CA VAL A 343 22.25 46.61 -18.87
C VAL A 343 21.57 46.63 -17.52
N ASP A 344 20.27 46.34 -17.45
CA ASP A 344 19.44 46.57 -16.29
C ASP A 344 18.54 45.37 -15.95
N THR A 345 18.15 45.27 -14.67
CA THR A 345 17.05 44.40 -14.23
C THR A 345 15.73 45.11 -14.59
N LEU A 346 14.95 44.48 -15.47
CA LEU A 346 13.68 45.01 -15.95
C LEU A 346 12.54 44.78 -14.97
N PHE A 347 12.57 43.61 -14.32
CA PHE A 347 11.57 43.23 -13.33
C PHE A 347 12.18 42.17 -12.39
N SER A 348 11.92 42.30 -11.10
CA SER A 348 12.31 41.34 -10.10
C SER A 348 11.20 41.16 -9.08
N GLU A 349 10.78 39.90 -8.84
CA GLU A 349 9.77 39.55 -7.86
C GLU A 349 10.26 38.35 -7.04
N ARG A 350 10.26 38.52 -5.71
CA ARG A 350 10.51 37.45 -4.78
C ARG A 350 9.26 37.18 -3.94
N SER A 351 8.87 35.92 -3.88
CA SER A 351 7.80 35.48 -3.00
C SER A 351 8.28 34.34 -2.09
N GLU A 352 7.91 34.40 -0.83
CA GLU A 352 8.20 33.39 0.18
C GLU A 352 6.91 32.98 0.86
N LEU A 353 6.71 31.69 1.02
CA LEU A 353 5.58 31.09 1.74
C LEU A 353 6.13 30.21 2.86
N PHE A 354 5.71 30.49 4.09
CA PHE A 354 5.90 29.63 5.24
C PHE A 354 4.55 29.12 5.70
N SER A 355 4.45 27.83 5.96
CA SER A 355 3.20 27.19 6.36
C SER A 355 3.44 26.15 7.44
N ASP A 356 2.73 26.32 8.56
CA ASP A 356 2.66 25.36 9.65
C ASP A 356 1.25 24.80 9.74
N LYS A 357 1.12 23.47 9.64
CA LYS A 357 -0.17 22.80 9.70
C LYS A 357 -0.17 21.69 10.73
N TYR A 358 -1.06 21.78 11.69
CA TYR A 358 -1.37 20.75 12.68
C TYR A 358 -2.63 20.01 12.25
N SER A 359 -2.62 18.68 12.30
CA SER A 359 -3.78 17.89 11.94
C SER A 359 -4.00 16.75 12.93
N LEU A 360 -5.25 16.54 13.30
CA LEU A 360 -5.69 15.43 14.14
C LEU A 360 -6.87 14.73 13.48
N ILE A 361 -6.77 13.40 13.40
CA ILE A 361 -7.87 12.53 12.99
C ILE A 361 -8.10 11.55 14.14
N ALA A 362 -9.33 11.47 14.61
CA ALA A 362 -9.75 10.48 15.59
C ALA A 362 -10.98 9.75 15.06
N GLU A 363 -10.95 8.43 15.06
CA GLU A 363 -12.01 7.57 14.53
C GLU A 363 -12.31 6.44 15.50
N GLY A 364 -13.60 6.19 15.74
CA GLY A 364 -14.09 5.04 16.49
C GLY A 364 -15.16 4.31 15.68
N ILE A 365 -15.03 2.99 15.55
CA ILE A 365 -15.99 2.16 14.82
C ILE A 365 -16.39 0.97 15.69
N TYR A 366 -17.70 0.73 15.78
CA TYR A 366 -18.27 -0.47 16.33
C TYR A 366 -18.89 -1.31 15.21
N GLU A 367 -18.59 -2.60 15.20
CA GLU A 367 -19.11 -3.56 14.25
C GLU A 367 -19.82 -4.70 14.99
N LYS A 368 -21.00 -5.09 14.52
CA LYS A 368 -21.77 -6.25 14.98
C LYS A 368 -22.10 -7.15 13.82
N GLY A 369 -21.64 -8.40 13.88
CA GLY A 369 -22.00 -9.45 12.93
C GLY A 369 -23.31 -10.14 13.37
N PHE A 370 -24.19 -10.40 12.40
CA PHE A 370 -25.41 -11.17 12.49
C PHE A 370 -25.34 -12.36 11.52
N ALA A 371 -26.27 -13.30 11.62
CA ALA A 371 -26.31 -14.46 10.73
C ALA A 371 -26.40 -14.09 9.22
N HIS A 372 -27.05 -12.97 8.89
CA HIS A 372 -27.30 -12.56 7.50
C HIS A 372 -26.71 -11.18 7.14
N GLY A 373 -25.83 -10.62 7.98
CA GLY A 373 -25.23 -9.33 7.67
C GLY A 373 -24.38 -8.75 8.81
N ASN A 374 -23.77 -7.59 8.55
CA ASN A 374 -23.00 -6.84 9.53
C ASN A 374 -23.55 -5.42 9.66
N LEU A 375 -23.67 -4.94 10.88
CA LEU A 375 -23.95 -3.55 11.19
C LEU A 375 -22.64 -2.89 11.61
N LYS A 376 -22.32 -1.75 10.99
CA LYS A 376 -21.19 -0.91 11.36
C LYS A 376 -21.68 0.48 11.73
N PHE A 377 -21.25 0.97 12.87
CA PHE A 377 -21.50 2.33 13.32
C PHE A 377 -20.15 2.97 13.67
N GLY A 378 -19.90 4.17 13.18
CA GLY A 378 -18.64 4.85 13.43
C GLY A 378 -18.81 6.35 13.55
N ILE A 379 -17.90 6.96 14.31
CA ILE A 379 -17.72 8.40 14.40
C ILE A 379 -16.30 8.73 14.01
N LYS A 380 -16.13 9.79 13.21
CA LYS A 380 -14.83 10.30 12.78
C LYS A 380 -14.78 11.81 13.00
N HIS A 381 -13.75 12.25 13.69
CA HIS A 381 -13.43 13.66 13.86
C HIS A 381 -12.16 13.98 13.09
N ILE A 382 -12.19 15.07 12.33
CA ILE A 382 -11.03 15.61 11.62
C ILE A 382 -10.92 17.09 11.97
N GLN A 383 -9.78 17.46 12.47
CA GLN A 383 -9.46 18.84 12.79
C GLN A 383 -8.10 19.20 12.21
N SER A 384 -7.99 20.37 11.62
CA SER A 384 -6.70 20.92 11.19
C SER A 384 -6.67 22.42 11.49
N PHE A 385 -5.49 22.87 11.85
CA PHE A 385 -5.14 24.28 12.01
C PHE A 385 -3.96 24.56 11.10
N THR A 386 -4.04 25.63 10.32
CA THR A 386 -2.98 26.04 9.40
C THR A 386 -2.69 27.52 9.62
N GLU A 387 -1.42 27.81 9.83
CA GLU A 387 -0.88 29.15 9.86
C GLU A 387 0.00 29.35 8.64
N GLN A 388 -0.19 30.44 7.92
CA GLN A 388 0.58 30.76 6.71
C GLN A 388 1.05 32.21 6.76
N THR A 389 2.31 32.41 6.40
CA THR A 389 2.90 33.73 6.20
C THR A 389 3.38 33.83 4.76
N ILE A 390 2.95 34.83 4.06
CA ILE A 390 3.35 35.12 2.67
C ILE A 390 4.09 36.44 2.69
N ASN A 391 5.34 36.43 2.26
CA ASN A 391 6.14 37.63 2.00
C ASN A 391 6.28 37.78 0.50
N GLN A 392 5.89 38.90 -0.03
CA GLN A 392 6.04 39.20 -1.46
C GLN A 392 6.59 40.63 -1.57
N GLY A 393 7.61 40.81 -2.37
CA GLY A 393 8.26 42.10 -2.58
C GLY A 393 8.84 42.21 -3.99
N GLU A 394 8.84 43.41 -4.52
CA GLU A 394 9.62 43.77 -5.69
C GLU A 394 11.00 44.19 -5.16
N GLU A 395 12.07 43.53 -5.59
CA GLU A 395 13.43 43.96 -5.34
C GLU A 395 13.94 44.68 -6.60
N PHE A 396 14.00 46.01 -6.51
CA PHE A 396 14.76 46.82 -7.46
C PHE A 396 16.10 47.17 -6.81
N GLU A 397 17.19 46.54 -7.27
CA GLU A 397 18.55 47.04 -7.01
C GLU A 397 19.06 47.87 -8.17
#